data_ed98230a266cfcd0811757297381a438
#
_entry.id   ed98230a266cfcd0811757297381a438
#
_cell.length_a   1.000
_cell.length_b   1.000
_cell.length_c   1.000
_cell.angle_alpha   90.00
_cell.angle_beta   90.00
_cell.angle_gamma   90.00
#
_symmetry.space_group_name_H-M   'P 1'
#
loop_
_entity.id
_entity.type
_entity.pdbx_description
1 polymer ?
#
loop_
_entity_poly.entity_id
_entity_poly.type
_entity_poly.pdbx_seq_one_letter_code
_entity_poly.pdbx_strand_id
1 'polypeptide(L)'
;MKMGLGALLASALPIHAIASVLEGNSAERSLHLFNTHTNEQLRVCYFKQGGYCRDGLARINHILRDHRTGKVAAIDPHLLDLLHTVKGQVQPTEPFHIISGYRSPQTNAQLRKNGTGVARKSFHTTGEAIDVRLPGYSTKRLRQLCLQMKAGGVGYYPRSDFVHLDIGPVRSW
;
A
#
# COMPACT_ATOMS: atom_id res chain seq x y z
N MET A 1 57.08 -10.89 45.39
CA MET A 1 56.01 -10.17 44.69
C MET A 1 56.17 -10.42 43.20
N LYS A 2 55.33 -11.26 42.59
CA LYS A 2 55.29 -11.44 41.13
C LYS A 2 53.94 -10.93 40.66
N MET A 3 54.02 -9.82 39.89
CA MET A 3 52.83 -9.24 39.25
C MET A 3 52.59 -10.02 37.95
N GLY A 4 51.42 -10.67 37.82
CA GLY A 4 50.99 -11.34 36.58
C GLY A 4 50.26 -10.36 35.70
N LEU A 5 50.76 -10.18 34.47
CA LEU A 5 50.13 -9.36 33.45
C LEU A 5 49.06 -10.21 32.73
N GLY A 6 47.80 -9.90 32.97
CA GLY A 6 46.69 -10.54 32.26
C GLY A 6 46.51 -9.90 30.88
N ALA A 7 46.72 -10.68 29.82
CA ALA A 7 46.47 -10.24 28.45
C ALA A 7 44.95 -10.38 28.14
N LEU A 8 44.29 -9.25 27.88
CA LEU A 8 42.92 -9.20 27.32
C LEU A 8 42.99 -9.54 25.82
N LEU A 9 42.52 -10.74 25.46
CA LEU A 9 42.24 -11.14 24.06
C LEU A 9 40.94 -10.48 23.61
N ALA A 10 41.10 -9.35 22.89
CA ALA A 10 39.94 -8.80 22.14
C ALA A 10 39.70 -9.65 20.89
N SER A 11 38.66 -10.49 20.93
CA SER A 11 38.19 -11.23 19.74
C SER A 11 37.49 -10.26 18.77
N ALA A 12 38.24 -9.82 17.73
CA ALA A 12 37.63 -9.07 16.63
C ALA A 12 36.76 -10.03 15.80
N LEU A 13 35.47 -9.76 15.78
CA LEU A 13 34.52 -10.45 14.88
C LEU A 13 34.92 -10.13 13.42
N PRO A 14 34.89 -11.13 12.50
CA PRO A 14 35.26 -10.92 11.12
C PRO A 14 34.30 -9.91 10.45
N ILE A 15 34.85 -8.94 9.74
CA ILE A 15 34.13 -7.85 9.04
C ILE A 15 33.02 -8.38 8.13
N HIS A 16 33.17 -9.60 7.58
CA HIS A 16 32.16 -10.27 6.77
C HIS A 16 30.88 -10.65 7.54
N ALA A 17 30.96 -10.89 8.84
CA ALA A 17 29.79 -11.18 9.66
C ALA A 17 28.94 -9.93 9.95
N ILE A 18 29.59 -8.76 9.98
CA ILE A 18 28.89 -7.47 10.16
C ILE A 18 28.19 -7.05 8.86
N ALA A 19 28.81 -7.27 7.69
CA ALA A 19 28.19 -6.95 6.39
C ALA A 19 26.92 -7.79 6.15
N SER A 20 26.93 -9.09 6.46
CA SER A 20 25.75 -9.98 6.30
C SER A 20 24.59 -9.62 7.23
N VAL A 21 24.85 -9.00 8.39
CA VAL A 21 23.80 -8.53 9.31
C VAL A 21 23.20 -7.21 8.83
N LEU A 22 23.97 -6.37 8.12
CA LEU A 22 23.48 -5.10 7.56
C LEU A 22 22.73 -5.28 6.23
N GLU A 23 23.03 -6.32 5.44
CA GLU A 23 22.27 -6.65 4.22
C GLU A 23 20.93 -7.35 4.48
N GLY A 24 20.68 -7.84 5.71
CA GLY A 24 19.55 -8.69 6.05
C GLY A 24 18.26 -7.99 6.48
N ASN A 25 18.20 -6.66 6.58
CA ASN A 25 17.05 -6.03 7.25
C ASN A 25 16.36 -4.87 6.51
N SER A 26 16.29 -4.89 5.20
CA SER A 26 15.25 -4.13 4.51
C SER A 26 13.96 -4.97 4.50
N ALA A 27 13.06 -4.70 5.46
CA ALA A 27 11.81 -5.44 5.59
C ALA A 27 11.07 -5.50 4.25
N GLU A 28 10.77 -6.71 3.77
CA GLU A 28 9.98 -6.91 2.56
C GLU A 28 8.58 -6.33 2.74
N ARG A 29 8.09 -5.59 1.73
CA ARG A 29 6.71 -5.10 1.72
C ARG A 29 5.89 -5.90 0.72
N SER A 30 4.85 -6.52 1.22
CA SER A 30 3.93 -7.32 0.42
C SER A 30 2.49 -6.93 0.69
N LEU A 31 1.66 -7.03 -0.36
CA LEU A 31 0.22 -6.82 -0.28
C LEU A 31 -0.52 -8.07 -0.72
N HIS A 32 -1.74 -8.22 -0.21
CA HIS A 32 -2.71 -9.21 -0.63
C HIS A 32 -3.98 -8.46 -1.05
N LEU A 33 -4.31 -8.52 -2.34
CA LEU A 33 -5.34 -7.72 -3.00
C LEU A 33 -6.35 -8.65 -3.66
N PHE A 34 -7.63 -8.27 -3.61
CA PHE A 34 -8.72 -8.91 -4.34
C PHE A 34 -9.54 -7.82 -5.05
N ASN A 35 -9.61 -7.87 -6.38
CA ASN A 35 -10.41 -6.93 -7.15
C ASN A 35 -11.86 -7.43 -7.24
N THR A 36 -12.79 -6.69 -6.64
CA THR A 36 -14.20 -7.09 -6.53
C THR A 36 -14.97 -7.04 -7.85
N HIS A 37 -14.43 -6.43 -8.89
CA HIS A 37 -15.06 -6.34 -10.22
C HIS A 37 -14.56 -7.40 -11.20
N THR A 38 -13.30 -7.84 -11.05
CA THR A 38 -12.68 -8.82 -11.95
C THR A 38 -12.51 -10.19 -11.30
N ASN A 39 -12.77 -10.30 -9.99
CA ASN A 39 -12.54 -11.49 -9.16
C ASN A 39 -11.07 -11.97 -9.15
N GLU A 40 -10.14 -11.11 -9.57
CA GLU A 40 -8.72 -11.42 -9.54
C GLU A 40 -8.17 -11.24 -8.13
N GLN A 41 -7.28 -12.15 -7.74
CA GLN A 41 -6.58 -12.11 -6.47
C GLN A 41 -5.07 -12.10 -6.70
N LEU A 42 -4.35 -11.32 -5.90
CA LEU A 42 -2.91 -11.17 -6.02
C LEU A 42 -2.26 -11.06 -4.64
N ARG A 43 -1.33 -11.96 -4.35
CA ARG A 43 -0.35 -11.81 -3.27
C ARG A 43 1.00 -11.50 -3.90
N VAL A 44 1.62 -10.39 -3.51
CA VAL A 44 2.83 -9.90 -4.20
C VAL A 44 3.73 -9.12 -3.26
N CYS A 45 5.03 -9.39 -3.33
CA CYS A 45 6.07 -8.54 -2.79
C CYS A 45 6.37 -7.44 -3.83
N TYR A 46 6.29 -6.17 -3.43
CA TYR A 46 6.56 -5.02 -4.30
C TYR A 46 7.77 -4.21 -3.86
N PHE A 47 8.34 -4.50 -2.68
CA PHE A 47 9.56 -3.88 -2.18
C PHE A 47 10.39 -4.92 -1.44
N LYS A 48 11.67 -5.06 -1.80
CA LYS A 48 12.66 -5.92 -1.15
C LYS A 48 14.07 -5.42 -1.37
N GLN A 49 14.99 -5.78 -0.49
CA GLN A 49 16.41 -5.41 -0.61
C GLN A 49 16.64 -3.90 -0.83
N GLY A 50 15.82 -3.06 -0.14
CA GLY A 50 15.93 -1.61 -0.22
C GLY A 50 15.35 -0.97 -1.47
N GLY A 51 14.68 -1.73 -2.38
CA GLY A 51 14.14 -1.21 -3.63
C GLY A 51 12.76 -1.73 -4.02
N TYR A 52 12.06 -0.97 -4.86
CA TYR A 52 10.79 -1.40 -5.46
C TYR A 52 11.03 -2.46 -6.54
N CYS A 53 10.27 -3.55 -6.48
CA CYS A 53 10.33 -4.65 -7.43
C CYS A 53 9.51 -4.33 -8.69
N ARG A 54 10.16 -4.13 -9.83
CA ARG A 54 9.50 -3.79 -11.10
C ARG A 54 8.36 -4.76 -11.43
N ASP A 55 8.60 -6.07 -11.34
CA ASP A 55 7.59 -7.10 -11.65
C ASP A 55 6.44 -7.06 -10.64
N GLY A 56 6.73 -6.83 -9.36
CA GLY A 56 5.71 -6.66 -8.33
C GLY A 56 4.81 -5.46 -8.61
N LEU A 57 5.40 -4.31 -8.96
CA LEU A 57 4.66 -3.11 -9.35
C LEU A 57 3.83 -3.33 -10.61
N ALA A 58 4.38 -3.99 -11.64
CA ALA A 58 3.65 -4.27 -12.88
C ALA A 58 2.40 -5.12 -12.63
N ARG A 59 2.49 -6.15 -11.78
CA ARG A 59 1.36 -7.00 -11.37
C ARG A 59 0.33 -6.22 -10.58
N ILE A 60 0.75 -5.31 -9.69
CA ILE A 60 -0.15 -4.42 -8.95
C ILE A 60 -0.86 -3.46 -9.92
N ASN A 61 -0.15 -2.83 -10.84
CA ASN A 61 -0.74 -1.95 -11.85
C ASN A 61 -1.83 -2.68 -12.64
N HIS A 62 -1.59 -3.95 -12.97
CA HIS A 62 -2.57 -4.76 -13.71
C HIS A 62 -3.83 -5.05 -12.90
N ILE A 63 -3.73 -5.51 -11.65
CA ILE A 63 -4.91 -5.82 -10.82
C ILE A 63 -5.69 -4.55 -10.43
N LEU A 64 -5.00 -3.39 -10.35
CA LEU A 64 -5.61 -2.09 -10.03
C LEU A 64 -6.02 -1.28 -11.27
N ARG A 65 -6.01 -1.88 -12.47
CA ARG A 65 -6.44 -1.23 -13.71
C ARG A 65 -7.89 -0.76 -13.69
N ASP A 66 -8.23 0.12 -14.58
CA ASP A 66 -9.62 0.51 -14.82
C ASP A 66 -10.43 -0.70 -15.35
N HIS A 67 -11.25 -1.30 -14.51
CA HIS A 67 -12.02 -2.51 -14.85
C HIS A 67 -13.07 -2.27 -15.95
N ARG A 68 -13.45 -1.02 -16.25
CA ARG A 68 -14.42 -0.68 -17.30
C ARG A 68 -13.79 -0.60 -18.68
N THR A 69 -12.54 -0.12 -18.73
CA THR A 69 -11.84 0.11 -20.02
C THR A 69 -10.67 -0.86 -20.23
N GLY A 70 -10.29 -1.62 -19.20
CA GLY A 70 -9.09 -2.46 -19.24
C GLY A 70 -7.77 -1.67 -19.20
N LYS A 71 -7.80 -0.34 -19.16
CA LYS A 71 -6.59 0.49 -19.21
C LYS A 71 -5.78 0.33 -17.92
N VAL A 72 -4.50 0.02 -18.09
CA VAL A 72 -3.49 -0.06 -17.03
C VAL A 72 -2.74 1.27 -16.95
N ALA A 73 -2.47 1.75 -15.75
CA ALA A 73 -1.57 2.87 -15.49
C ALA A 73 -0.67 2.55 -14.32
N ALA A 74 0.42 3.31 -14.17
CA ALA A 74 1.27 3.21 -13.00
C ALA A 74 0.51 3.65 -11.75
N ILE A 75 0.58 2.83 -10.70
CA ILE A 75 0.14 3.19 -9.36
C ILE A 75 1.36 3.75 -8.62
N ASP A 76 1.18 4.87 -7.94
CA ASP A 76 2.24 5.47 -7.15
C ASP A 76 2.66 4.51 -6.02
N PRO A 77 3.96 4.16 -5.92
CA PRO A 77 4.43 3.25 -4.87
C PRO A 77 4.16 3.74 -3.45
N HIS A 78 4.09 5.05 -3.19
CA HIS A 78 3.75 5.59 -1.87
C HIS A 78 2.31 5.24 -1.45
N LEU A 79 1.37 5.10 -2.42
CA LEU A 79 0.03 4.59 -2.13
C LEU A 79 0.09 3.14 -1.65
N LEU A 80 0.99 2.33 -2.22
CA LEU A 80 1.20 0.94 -1.79
C LEU A 80 1.83 0.88 -0.40
N ASP A 81 2.75 1.80 -0.09
CA ASP A 81 3.37 1.94 1.23
C ASP A 81 2.34 2.34 2.29
N LEU A 82 1.40 3.23 1.94
CA LEU A 82 0.25 3.56 2.78
C LEU A 82 -0.59 2.32 3.09
N LEU A 83 -0.96 1.52 2.08
CA LEU A 83 -1.70 0.27 2.29
C LEU A 83 -0.91 -0.75 3.12
N HIS A 84 0.40 -0.84 2.92
CA HIS A 84 1.26 -1.72 3.71
C HIS A 84 1.30 -1.28 5.18
N THR A 85 1.34 0.02 5.46
CA THR A 85 1.27 0.56 6.82
C THR A 85 -0.07 0.25 7.47
N VAL A 86 -1.18 0.42 6.75
CA VAL A 86 -2.53 0.01 7.22
C VAL A 86 -2.56 -1.48 7.53
N LYS A 87 -2.01 -2.33 6.64
CA LYS A 87 -1.89 -3.77 6.84
C LYS A 87 -1.15 -4.10 8.15
N GLY A 88 -0.04 -3.43 8.43
CA GLY A 88 0.76 -3.63 9.64
C GLY A 88 -0.02 -3.31 10.92
N GLN A 89 -0.89 -2.29 10.89
CA GLN A 89 -1.71 -1.87 12.03
C GLN A 89 -2.93 -2.78 12.27
N VAL A 90 -3.55 -3.26 11.20
CA VAL A 90 -4.79 -4.07 11.26
C VAL A 90 -4.47 -5.57 11.34
N GLN A 91 -3.36 -6.02 10.76
CA GLN A 91 -2.97 -7.43 10.60
C GLN A 91 -4.11 -8.29 10.03
N PRO A 92 -4.67 -7.92 8.86
CA PRO A 92 -5.83 -8.59 8.31
C PRO A 92 -5.50 -10.03 7.89
N THR A 93 -6.42 -10.95 8.11
CA THR A 93 -6.37 -12.34 7.60
C THR A 93 -6.76 -12.42 6.14
N GLU A 94 -7.66 -11.53 5.71
CA GLU A 94 -8.22 -11.46 4.36
C GLU A 94 -7.50 -10.43 3.49
N PRO A 95 -7.59 -10.52 2.15
CA PRO A 95 -7.05 -9.52 1.24
C PRO A 95 -7.76 -8.17 1.38
N PHE A 96 -7.08 -7.08 1.00
CA PHE A 96 -7.78 -5.83 0.70
C PHE A 96 -8.74 -6.05 -0.47
N HIS A 97 -10.02 -5.82 -0.27
CA HIS A 97 -11.01 -5.78 -1.34
C HIS A 97 -10.93 -4.42 -2.04
N ILE A 98 -10.58 -4.45 -3.31
CA ILE A 98 -10.42 -3.26 -4.14
C ILE A 98 -11.76 -2.96 -4.82
N ILE A 99 -12.32 -1.79 -4.49
CA ILE A 99 -13.55 -1.26 -5.08
C ILE A 99 -13.20 -0.39 -6.29
N SER A 100 -12.10 0.38 -6.23
CA SER A 100 -11.58 1.15 -7.36
C SER A 100 -10.08 1.39 -7.17
N GLY A 101 -9.29 1.08 -8.18
CA GLY A 101 -7.90 1.48 -8.30
C GLY A 101 -7.76 2.64 -9.30
N TYR A 102 -6.92 2.47 -10.34
CA TYR A 102 -6.82 3.42 -11.43
C TYR A 102 -8.15 3.60 -12.14
N ARG A 103 -8.45 4.82 -12.49
CA ARG A 103 -9.65 5.23 -13.24
C ARG A 103 -9.24 6.06 -14.43
N SER A 104 -9.47 5.56 -15.65
CA SER A 104 -9.16 6.32 -16.85
C SER A 104 -9.91 7.65 -16.92
N PRO A 105 -9.38 8.69 -17.58
CA PRO A 105 -10.10 9.95 -17.77
C PRO A 105 -11.48 9.76 -18.40
N GLN A 106 -11.62 8.78 -19.29
CA GLN A 106 -12.88 8.40 -19.90
C GLN A 106 -13.89 7.91 -18.88
N THR A 107 -13.52 6.95 -18.03
CA THR A 107 -14.36 6.44 -16.95
C THR A 107 -14.70 7.54 -15.95
N ASN A 108 -13.72 8.38 -15.58
CA ASN A 108 -13.96 9.49 -14.66
C ASN A 108 -14.98 10.49 -15.21
N ALA A 109 -14.89 10.82 -16.51
CA ALA A 109 -15.85 11.70 -17.18
C ALA A 109 -17.27 11.11 -17.24
N GLN A 110 -17.38 9.80 -17.52
CA GLN A 110 -18.66 9.10 -17.53
C GLN A 110 -19.33 9.06 -16.15
N LEU A 111 -18.57 8.74 -15.09
CA LEU A 111 -19.07 8.72 -13.72
C LEU A 111 -19.56 10.12 -13.28
N ARG A 112 -18.86 11.18 -13.69
CA ARG A 112 -19.29 12.56 -13.40
C ARG A 112 -20.62 12.92 -14.08
N LYS A 113 -20.85 12.47 -15.32
CA LYS A 113 -22.12 12.69 -16.03
C LYS A 113 -23.29 12.03 -15.30
N ASN A 114 -23.05 10.91 -14.62
CA ASN A 114 -24.08 10.16 -13.90
C ASN A 114 -24.37 10.73 -12.49
N GLY A 115 -23.84 11.89 -12.13
CA GLY A 115 -24.12 12.58 -10.85
C GLY A 115 -23.53 11.88 -9.61
N THR A 116 -22.47 11.08 -9.75
CA THR A 116 -21.91 10.27 -8.66
C THR A 116 -20.98 11.03 -7.68
N GLY A 117 -20.99 12.37 -7.69
CA GLY A 117 -20.11 13.16 -6.81
C GLY A 117 -18.61 13.05 -7.09
N VAL A 118 -18.24 12.54 -8.27
CA VAL A 118 -16.84 12.31 -8.66
C VAL A 118 -16.14 13.62 -9.02
N ALA A 119 -14.99 13.87 -8.40
CA ALA A 119 -14.17 15.05 -8.64
C ALA A 119 -13.68 15.11 -10.11
N ARG A 120 -13.58 16.33 -10.66
CA ARG A 120 -13.02 16.54 -12.00
C ARG A 120 -11.55 16.14 -12.07
N LYS A 121 -10.76 16.55 -11.07
CA LYS A 121 -9.36 16.15 -10.87
C LYS A 121 -9.34 15.10 -9.76
N SER A 122 -9.46 13.84 -10.14
CA SER A 122 -9.48 12.73 -9.19
C SER A 122 -8.12 12.06 -9.12
N PHE A 123 -7.60 11.83 -7.95
CA PHE A 123 -6.34 11.08 -7.73
C PHE A 123 -6.38 9.64 -8.25
N HIS A 124 -7.57 9.06 -8.46
CA HIS A 124 -7.68 7.80 -9.20
C HIS A 124 -7.18 7.91 -10.64
N THR A 125 -7.27 9.09 -11.28
CA THR A 125 -6.84 9.26 -12.67
C THR A 125 -5.33 9.36 -12.85
N THR A 126 -4.61 9.52 -11.76
CA THR A 126 -3.13 9.60 -11.71
C THR A 126 -2.49 8.40 -11.00
N GLY A 127 -3.31 7.43 -10.56
CA GLY A 127 -2.80 6.25 -9.82
C GLY A 127 -2.41 6.53 -8.37
N GLU A 128 -2.89 7.63 -7.81
CA GLU A 128 -2.56 8.11 -6.46
C GLU A 128 -3.69 7.89 -5.45
N ALA A 129 -4.75 7.19 -5.83
CA ALA A 129 -5.89 6.89 -4.95
C ALA A 129 -6.41 5.46 -5.12
N ILE A 130 -7.03 4.96 -4.06
CA ILE A 130 -7.66 3.65 -4.02
C ILE A 130 -8.89 3.67 -3.11
N ASP A 131 -9.95 2.97 -3.54
CA ASP A 131 -11.14 2.69 -2.74
C ASP A 131 -11.06 1.25 -2.25
N VAL A 132 -11.06 1.04 -0.93
CA VAL A 132 -10.84 -0.27 -0.32
C VAL A 132 -11.77 -0.56 0.85
N ARG A 133 -11.98 -1.84 1.10
CA ARG A 133 -12.46 -2.36 2.38
C ARG A 133 -11.65 -3.58 2.80
N LEU A 134 -11.73 -3.93 4.07
CA LEU A 134 -11.10 -5.14 4.64
C LEU A 134 -12.22 -6.02 5.21
N PRO A 135 -12.48 -7.21 4.64
CA PRO A 135 -13.41 -8.17 5.23
C PRO A 135 -13.06 -8.47 6.68
N GLY A 136 -14.07 -8.54 7.54
CA GLY A 136 -13.88 -8.75 8.98
C GLY A 136 -13.40 -7.52 9.76
N TYR A 137 -13.09 -6.40 9.10
CA TYR A 137 -12.70 -5.16 9.75
C TYR A 137 -13.64 -4.01 9.37
N SER A 138 -14.26 -3.38 10.39
CA SER A 138 -15.24 -2.30 10.18
C SER A 138 -14.65 -1.14 9.38
N THR A 139 -15.31 -0.72 8.29
CA THR A 139 -14.92 0.47 7.50
C THR A 139 -14.88 1.74 8.34
N LYS A 140 -15.70 1.87 9.38
CA LYS A 140 -15.63 2.97 10.34
C LYS A 140 -14.29 2.97 11.09
N ARG A 141 -13.83 1.81 11.57
CA ARG A 141 -12.53 1.67 12.26
C ARG A 141 -11.38 1.89 11.28
N LEU A 142 -11.49 1.38 10.05
CA LEU A 142 -10.50 1.59 8.99
C LEU A 142 -10.34 3.09 8.70
N ARG A 143 -11.45 3.82 8.55
CA ARG A 143 -11.43 5.29 8.42
C ARG A 143 -10.70 5.96 9.57
N GLN A 144 -11.03 5.61 10.82
CA GLN A 144 -10.41 6.23 12.01
C GLN A 144 -8.90 6.01 12.03
N LEU A 145 -8.44 4.79 11.73
CA LEU A 145 -7.02 4.46 11.62
C LEU A 145 -6.33 5.34 10.55
N CYS A 146 -6.90 5.41 9.34
CA CYS A 146 -6.31 6.18 8.24
C CYS A 146 -6.27 7.68 8.52
N LEU A 147 -7.28 8.23 9.23
CA LEU A 147 -7.27 9.63 9.67
C LEU A 147 -6.14 9.92 10.67
N GLN A 148 -5.87 8.99 11.59
CA GLN A 148 -4.78 9.15 12.57
C GLN A 148 -3.40 9.14 11.92
N MET A 149 -3.24 8.44 10.79
CA MET A 149 -1.98 8.38 10.04
C MET A 149 -1.61 9.71 9.38
N LYS A 150 -2.58 10.59 9.09
CA LYS A 150 -2.37 11.90 8.43
C LYS A 150 -1.52 11.80 7.16
N ALA A 151 -1.66 10.71 6.40
CA ALA A 151 -0.83 10.40 5.25
C ALA A 151 -1.40 10.89 3.91
N GLY A 152 -2.63 11.45 3.91
CA GLY A 152 -3.30 11.94 2.70
C GLY A 152 -4.80 12.14 2.89
N GLY A 153 -5.56 12.06 1.80
CA GLY A 153 -7.02 12.18 1.82
C GLY A 153 -7.71 10.90 2.27
N VAL A 154 -8.76 11.03 3.09
CA VAL A 154 -9.59 9.93 3.58
C VAL A 154 -11.06 10.23 3.37
N GLY A 155 -11.71 9.52 2.44
CA GLY A 155 -13.15 9.58 2.19
C GLY A 155 -13.90 8.41 2.85
N TYR A 156 -15.12 8.64 3.34
CA TYR A 156 -15.91 7.61 4.01
C TYR A 156 -17.23 7.37 3.31
N TYR A 157 -17.44 6.16 2.86
CA TYR A 157 -18.62 5.74 2.08
C TYR A 157 -19.36 4.59 2.77
N PRO A 158 -20.08 4.86 3.89
CA PRO A 158 -20.66 3.81 4.72
C PRO A 158 -21.75 3.00 3.99
N ARG A 159 -22.53 3.63 3.09
CA ARG A 159 -23.57 2.93 2.31
C ARG A 159 -22.99 1.94 1.30
N SER A 160 -21.80 2.21 0.77
CA SER A 160 -21.10 1.38 -0.21
C SER A 160 -20.01 0.51 0.44
N ASP A 161 -19.87 0.63 1.77
CA ASP A 161 -18.95 -0.12 2.60
C ASP A 161 -17.50 -0.08 2.12
N PHE A 162 -16.95 1.14 1.93
CA PHE A 162 -15.53 1.32 1.62
C PHE A 162 -14.98 2.65 2.16
N VAL A 163 -13.66 2.73 2.18
CA VAL A 163 -12.88 3.93 2.49
C VAL A 163 -12.08 4.30 1.26
N HIS A 164 -12.12 5.57 0.86
CA HIS A 164 -11.19 6.16 -0.11
C HIS A 164 -9.91 6.56 0.61
N LEU A 165 -8.77 6.22 0.01
CA LEU A 165 -7.44 6.64 0.44
C LEU A 165 -6.70 7.26 -0.74
N ASP A 166 -6.02 8.38 -0.51
CA ASP A 166 -5.09 8.97 -1.49
C ASP A 166 -3.86 9.57 -0.80
N ILE A 167 -2.82 9.82 -1.57
CA ILE A 167 -1.55 10.40 -1.11
C ILE A 167 -1.45 11.93 -1.37
N GLY A 168 -2.58 12.57 -1.64
CA GLY A 168 -2.67 14.03 -1.76
C GLY A 168 -2.65 14.75 -0.41
N PRO A 169 -3.03 16.04 -0.37
CA PRO A 169 -3.10 16.79 0.87
C PRO A 169 -4.00 16.13 1.92
N VAL A 170 -3.62 16.23 3.20
CA VAL A 170 -4.41 15.68 4.32
C VAL A 170 -5.78 16.36 4.38
N ARG A 171 -6.84 15.58 4.20
CA ARG A 171 -8.23 16.02 4.24
C ARG A 171 -9.18 14.86 4.46
N SER A 172 -10.45 15.13 4.81
CA SER A 172 -11.46 14.07 4.98
C SER A 172 -12.85 14.55 4.59
N TRP A 173 -13.73 13.62 4.17
CA TRP A 173 -15.15 13.85 3.84
C TRP A 173 -16.00 12.62 4.10
#